data_171362e9a98c1fd1cdd3f983df325d1e
#
_entry.id   171362e9a98c1fd1cdd3f983df325d1e
#
_cell.length_a   1.000
_cell.length_b   1.000
_cell.length_c   1.000
_cell.angle_alpha   90.00
_cell.angle_beta   90.00
_cell.angle_gamma   90.00
#
_symmetry.space_group_name_H-M   'P 1'
#
loop_
_entity.id
_entity.type
_entity.pdbx_description
1 polymer ?
#
loop_
_entity_poly.entity_id
_entity_poly.type
_entity_poly.pdbx_seq_one_letter_code
_entity_poly.pdbx_strand_id
1 'polypeptide(L)'
;ISTTTRSIHVRSSAASAVYKRQHHNIINRTITTNTSGLFAMNSFKFSICVFCGSRFGKNKEFKKAAEETGQMLAKNRWRLVYGAGDIGLMGALAKSCQNNGGETFGVIPEHLLQKEVGKTDLTSFIVTENMHDRKKIMFTNSDVIVTLPGGAGSLDEFFEILTWTQLGINKK
;
A
#
# COMPACT_ATOMS: atom_id res chain seq x y z
N ILE A 1 24.28 4.45 1.24
CA ILE A 1 23.82 3.07 1.57
C ILE A 1 22.61 2.84 0.70
N SER A 2 22.75 1.96 -0.30
CA SER A 2 21.68 1.63 -1.26
C SER A 2 20.61 0.80 -0.53
N THR A 3 19.41 1.35 -0.39
CA THR A 3 18.23 0.59 0.05
C THR A 3 17.76 -0.27 -1.11
N THR A 4 18.03 -1.55 -1.06
CA THR A 4 17.58 -2.51 -2.07
C THR A 4 16.08 -2.75 -1.90
N THR A 5 15.27 -2.18 -2.78
CA THR A 5 13.83 -2.48 -2.87
C THR A 5 13.64 -3.92 -3.34
N ARG A 6 13.01 -4.75 -2.52
CA ARG A 6 12.64 -6.12 -2.92
C ARG A 6 11.29 -6.13 -3.60
N SER A 7 11.25 -6.36 -4.90
CA SER A 7 10.02 -6.70 -5.61
C SER A 7 9.73 -8.20 -5.46
N ILE A 8 8.50 -8.53 -5.13
CA ILE A 8 8.03 -9.91 -4.99
C ILE A 8 6.97 -10.15 -6.07
N HIS A 9 7.26 -11.06 -7.02
CA HIS A 9 6.28 -11.52 -8.00
C HIS A 9 5.48 -12.68 -7.40
N VAL A 10 4.17 -12.55 -7.35
CA VAL A 10 3.26 -13.55 -6.76
C VAL A 10 2.38 -14.15 -7.85
N ARG A 11 2.55 -15.45 -8.15
CA ARG A 11 1.72 -16.20 -9.11
C ARG A 11 0.52 -16.88 -8.44
N SER A 12 -0.64 -16.93 -9.14
CA SER A 12 -2.00 -16.97 -8.58
C SER A 12 -2.45 -18.19 -7.75
N SER A 13 -1.96 -19.39 -7.95
CA SER A 13 -2.42 -20.56 -7.16
C SER A 13 -1.59 -20.82 -5.90
N ALA A 14 -0.35 -20.37 -5.92
CA ALA A 14 0.57 -20.41 -4.77
C ALA A 14 0.51 -19.12 -3.92
N ALA A 15 -0.11 -18.05 -4.44
CA ALA A 15 -0.09 -16.71 -3.85
C ALA A 15 -0.62 -16.68 -2.41
N SER A 16 -1.71 -17.37 -2.11
CA SER A 16 -2.29 -17.42 -0.76
C SER A 16 -1.41 -18.20 0.24
N ALA A 17 -0.78 -19.29 -0.21
CA ALA A 17 0.09 -20.11 0.63
C ALA A 17 1.49 -19.49 0.79
N VAL A 18 2.01 -18.88 -0.27
CA VAL A 18 3.28 -18.14 -0.26
C VAL A 18 3.13 -16.86 0.56
N TYR A 19 2.01 -16.14 0.42
CA TYR A 19 1.69 -14.96 1.21
C TYR A 19 1.61 -15.27 2.72
N LYS A 20 0.92 -16.34 3.12
CA LYS A 20 0.89 -16.78 4.53
C LYS A 20 2.26 -17.20 5.05
N ARG A 21 3.08 -17.90 4.25
CA ARG A 21 4.45 -18.27 4.61
C ARG A 21 5.38 -17.06 4.68
N GLN A 22 5.23 -16.08 3.80
CA GLN A 22 6.06 -14.88 3.82
C GLN A 22 5.72 -13.96 4.99
N HIS A 23 4.43 -13.84 5.38
CA HIS A 23 4.04 -13.11 6.58
C HIS A 23 4.64 -13.74 7.84
N HIS A 24 4.62 -15.06 7.95
CA HIS A 24 5.27 -15.79 9.04
C HIS A 24 6.80 -15.62 9.04
N ASN A 25 7.42 -15.64 7.87
CA ASN A 25 8.87 -15.49 7.71
C ASN A 25 9.35 -14.04 7.87
N ILE A 26 8.54 -13.03 7.56
CA ILE A 26 8.88 -11.62 7.81
C ILE A 26 8.86 -11.36 9.31
N ILE A 27 7.87 -11.86 10.03
CA ILE A 27 7.80 -11.76 11.49
C ILE A 27 8.97 -12.51 12.15
N ASN A 28 9.35 -13.70 11.65
CA ASN A 28 10.43 -14.51 12.23
C ASN A 28 11.84 -14.12 11.74
N ARG A 29 12.02 -13.41 10.62
CA ARG A 29 13.34 -12.94 10.17
C ARG A 29 13.82 -11.67 10.87
N THR A 30 12.96 -10.98 11.62
CA THR A 30 13.37 -9.82 12.43
C THR A 30 14.00 -10.22 13.77
N ILE A 31 14.07 -11.52 14.09
CA ILE A 31 14.50 -12.01 15.42
C ILE A 31 15.91 -12.63 15.42
N THR A 32 16.64 -12.76 14.32
CA THR A 32 17.98 -13.35 14.36
C THR A 32 19.08 -12.36 14.00
N THR A 33 19.76 -11.95 15.06
CA THR A 33 21.18 -11.57 15.22
C THR A 33 21.72 -10.31 14.55
N ASN A 34 21.89 -9.25 15.37
CA ASN A 34 23.27 -8.78 15.63
C ASN A 34 23.34 -8.00 16.94
N THR A 35 24.19 -8.46 17.84
CA THR A 35 24.55 -7.83 19.11
C THR A 35 25.49 -6.66 18.82
N SER A 36 24.95 -5.48 18.62
CA SER A 36 25.55 -4.19 18.95
C SER A 36 24.75 -3.03 18.32
N GLY A 37 23.98 -2.33 19.12
CA GLY A 37 23.58 -0.95 18.86
C GLY A 37 22.27 -0.74 18.07
N LEU A 38 21.27 -0.24 18.78
CA LEU A 38 20.06 0.45 18.35
C LEU A 38 19.17 -0.31 17.34
N PHE A 39 18.31 -1.15 17.83
CA PHE A 39 17.07 -1.52 17.15
C PHE A 39 16.14 -0.30 17.10
N ALA A 40 16.22 0.49 16.05
CA ALA A 40 15.08 1.28 15.60
C ALA A 40 14.08 0.28 15.00
N MET A 41 13.24 -0.32 15.81
CA MET A 41 12.02 -0.98 15.33
C MET A 41 11.16 0.13 14.72
N ASN A 42 11.24 0.32 13.40
CA ASN A 42 10.23 1.05 12.63
C ASN A 42 8.95 0.20 12.61
N SER A 43 8.31 0.06 13.76
CA SER A 43 7.02 -0.59 13.83
C SER A 43 5.94 0.48 13.61
N PHE A 44 5.31 0.44 12.42
CA PHE A 44 4.08 1.18 12.22
C PHE A 44 2.99 0.68 13.19
N LYS A 45 2.14 1.60 13.66
CA LYS A 45 1.06 1.29 14.60
C LYS A 45 -0.16 0.68 13.91
N PHE A 46 -0.47 1.19 12.71
CA PHE A 46 -1.61 0.81 11.88
C PHE A 46 -1.21 0.86 10.41
N SER A 47 -1.95 0.12 9.59
CA SER A 47 -1.88 0.16 8.14
C SER A 47 -3.14 0.76 7.57
N ILE A 48 -3.01 1.85 6.83
CA ILE A 48 -4.12 2.58 6.24
C ILE A 48 -4.10 2.36 4.73
N CYS A 49 -5.13 1.71 4.19
CA CYS A 49 -5.31 1.62 2.76
C CYS A 49 -5.95 2.91 2.24
N VAL A 50 -5.33 3.52 1.24
CA VAL A 50 -5.86 4.74 0.63
C VAL A 50 -6.14 4.50 -0.85
N PHE A 51 -7.42 4.57 -1.22
CA PHE A 51 -7.86 4.61 -2.61
C PHE A 51 -7.95 6.06 -3.09
N CYS A 52 -7.35 6.36 -4.22
CA CYS A 52 -7.41 7.68 -4.83
C CYS A 52 -7.11 7.62 -6.33
N GLY A 53 -7.35 8.74 -7.02
CA GLY A 53 -7.23 8.81 -8.47
C GLY A 53 -5.78 8.75 -8.98
N SER A 54 -5.59 8.12 -10.16
CA SER A 54 -4.36 8.17 -10.95
C SER A 54 -4.16 9.51 -11.69
N ARG A 55 -5.05 10.47 -11.49
CA ARG A 55 -5.00 11.85 -12.04
C ARG A 55 -5.25 12.83 -10.90
N PHE A 56 -4.78 14.08 -11.05
CA PHE A 56 -5.03 15.13 -10.05
C PHE A 56 -6.47 15.64 -10.02
N GLY A 57 -7.22 15.45 -11.12
CA GLY A 57 -8.52 16.06 -11.27
C GLY A 57 -8.42 17.58 -11.57
N LYS A 58 -9.59 18.25 -11.61
CA LYS A 58 -9.66 19.69 -11.91
C LYS A 58 -9.45 20.58 -10.68
N ASN A 59 -9.75 20.08 -9.48
CA ASN A 59 -9.63 20.85 -8.25
C ASN A 59 -8.24 20.65 -7.63
N LYS A 60 -7.51 21.74 -7.42
CA LYS A 60 -6.17 21.74 -6.82
C LYS A 60 -6.16 21.23 -5.36
N GLU A 61 -7.28 21.37 -4.65
CA GLU A 61 -7.43 20.88 -3.27
C GLU A 61 -7.31 19.35 -3.18
N PHE A 62 -7.61 18.61 -4.25
CA PHE A 62 -7.45 17.15 -4.26
C PHE A 62 -5.99 16.74 -4.10
N LYS A 63 -5.08 17.42 -4.79
CA LYS A 63 -3.64 17.17 -4.64
C LYS A 63 -3.17 17.51 -3.22
N LYS A 64 -3.60 18.65 -2.70
CA LYS A 64 -3.27 19.09 -1.34
C LYS A 64 -3.77 18.07 -0.30
N ALA A 65 -5.01 17.60 -0.40
CA ALA A 65 -5.56 16.58 0.48
C ALA A 65 -4.75 15.27 0.44
N ALA A 66 -4.29 14.83 -0.75
CA ALA A 66 -3.43 13.65 -0.87
C ALA A 66 -2.07 13.85 -0.20
N GLU A 67 -1.44 15.01 -0.39
CA GLU A 67 -0.16 15.35 0.24
C GLU A 67 -0.27 15.45 1.76
N GLU A 68 -1.31 16.12 2.28
CA GLU A 68 -1.59 16.22 3.72
C GLU A 68 -1.87 14.86 4.35
N THR A 69 -2.60 13.99 3.63
CA THR A 69 -2.86 12.61 4.07
C THR A 69 -1.53 11.85 4.18
N GLY A 70 -0.66 11.90 3.18
CA GLY A 70 0.65 11.24 3.22
C GLY A 70 1.51 11.72 4.38
N GLN A 71 1.55 13.03 4.63
CA GLN A 71 2.27 13.61 5.77
C GLN A 71 1.70 13.15 7.11
N MET A 72 0.36 13.11 7.23
CA MET A 72 -0.34 12.68 8.44
C MET A 72 -0.03 11.21 8.74
N LEU A 73 -0.05 10.33 7.73
CA LEU A 73 0.28 8.91 7.89
C LEU A 73 1.69 8.75 8.45
N ALA A 74 2.67 9.40 7.84
CA ALA A 74 4.06 9.35 8.28
C ALA A 74 4.24 9.86 9.73
N LYS A 75 3.69 11.03 10.06
CA LYS A 75 3.77 11.63 11.41
C LYS A 75 3.20 10.72 12.50
N ASN A 76 2.14 9.97 12.21
CA ASN A 76 1.50 9.06 13.14
C ASN A 76 2.15 7.66 13.16
N ARG A 77 3.18 7.41 12.35
CA ARG A 77 3.76 6.08 12.12
C ARG A 77 2.71 5.07 11.65
N TRP A 78 1.86 5.48 10.72
CA TRP A 78 0.90 4.63 10.05
C TRP A 78 1.44 4.28 8.67
N ARG A 79 1.43 2.99 8.35
CA ARG A 79 1.87 2.50 7.04
C ARG A 79 0.83 2.84 5.98
N LEU A 80 1.25 3.46 4.90
CA LEU A 80 0.42 3.64 3.71
C LEU A 80 0.35 2.32 2.94
N VAL A 81 -0.86 1.83 2.66
CA VAL A 81 -1.16 0.76 1.70
C VAL A 81 -1.92 1.38 0.53
N TYR A 82 -1.46 1.18 -0.71
CA TYR A 82 -2.09 1.81 -1.87
C TYR A 82 -1.77 1.08 -3.18
N GLY A 83 -2.33 1.56 -4.30
CA GLY A 83 -2.22 0.93 -5.61
C GLY A 83 -0.88 1.06 -6.34
N ALA A 84 0.17 1.56 -5.69
CA ALA A 84 1.53 1.69 -6.22
C ALA A 84 1.70 2.54 -7.50
N GLY A 85 0.71 3.33 -7.92
CA GLY A 85 0.88 4.29 -9.02
C GLY A 85 1.75 5.48 -8.60
N ASP A 86 2.63 5.95 -9.51
CA ASP A 86 3.51 7.11 -9.27
C ASP A 86 2.97 8.42 -9.86
N ILE A 87 1.80 8.40 -10.46
CA ILE A 87 1.15 9.56 -11.10
C ILE A 87 -0.11 9.99 -10.36
N GLY A 88 -0.54 11.24 -10.60
CA GLY A 88 -1.75 11.79 -10.03
C GLY A 88 -1.74 11.86 -8.51
N LEU A 89 -2.91 11.62 -7.89
CA LEU A 89 -3.07 11.67 -6.43
C LEU A 89 -2.31 10.54 -5.73
N MET A 90 -2.21 9.36 -6.35
CA MET A 90 -1.44 8.24 -5.80
C MET A 90 0.04 8.60 -5.63
N GLY A 91 0.66 9.16 -6.68
CA GLY A 91 2.06 9.60 -6.62
C GLY A 91 2.29 10.71 -5.60
N ALA A 92 1.40 11.70 -5.53
CA ALA A 92 1.47 12.79 -4.55
C ALA A 92 1.38 12.29 -3.11
N LEU A 93 0.43 11.40 -2.83
CA LEU A 93 0.24 10.74 -1.54
C LEU A 93 1.48 9.95 -1.10
N ALA A 94 1.97 9.05 -1.97
CA ALA A 94 3.11 8.20 -1.66
C ALA A 94 4.40 9.00 -1.46
N LYS A 95 4.67 9.98 -2.34
CA LYS A 95 5.82 10.86 -2.25
C LYS A 95 5.79 11.69 -0.96
N SER A 96 4.62 12.23 -0.59
CA SER A 96 4.48 12.97 0.66
C SER A 96 4.72 12.08 1.88
N CYS A 97 4.19 10.85 1.89
CA CYS A 97 4.43 9.88 2.95
C CYS A 97 5.93 9.56 3.09
N GLN A 98 6.61 9.22 1.98
CA GLN A 98 8.05 8.90 1.97
C GLN A 98 8.93 10.08 2.38
N ASN A 99 8.66 11.29 1.88
CA ASN A 99 9.41 12.50 2.22
C ASN A 99 9.34 12.85 3.71
N ASN A 100 8.32 12.37 4.41
CA ASN A 100 8.16 12.52 5.86
C ASN A 100 8.59 11.26 6.65
N GLY A 101 9.31 10.33 6.01
CA GLY A 101 9.84 9.11 6.65
C GLY A 101 8.80 8.03 6.91
N GLY A 102 7.64 8.07 6.25
CA GLY A 102 6.59 7.08 6.40
C GLY A 102 6.85 5.79 5.61
N GLU A 103 6.31 4.68 6.10
CA GLU A 103 6.36 3.40 5.42
C GLU A 103 5.28 3.29 4.35
N THR A 104 5.65 2.73 3.19
CA THR A 104 4.79 2.59 2.03
C THR A 104 4.73 1.14 1.55
N PHE A 105 3.53 0.62 1.36
CA PHE A 105 3.25 -0.70 0.84
C PHE A 105 2.39 -0.57 -0.43
N GLY A 106 2.99 -0.86 -1.57
CA GLY A 106 2.34 -0.73 -2.87
C GLY A 106 1.97 -2.08 -3.48
N VAL A 107 0.78 -2.15 -4.07
CA VAL A 107 0.30 -3.34 -4.77
C VAL A 107 -0.20 -2.96 -6.15
N ILE A 108 0.36 -3.55 -7.21
CA ILE A 108 -0.02 -3.24 -8.59
C ILE A 108 -0.13 -4.52 -9.42
N PRO A 109 -1.15 -4.66 -10.29
CA PRO A 109 -1.19 -5.76 -11.24
C PRO A 109 -0.21 -5.51 -12.39
N GLU A 110 0.35 -6.58 -12.91
CA GLU A 110 1.36 -6.53 -13.97
C GLU A 110 0.93 -5.69 -15.19
N HIS A 111 -0.33 -5.84 -15.62
CA HIS A 111 -0.85 -5.10 -16.78
C HIS A 111 -1.00 -3.59 -16.55
N LEU A 112 -0.99 -3.12 -15.29
CA LEU A 112 -1.03 -1.69 -14.95
C LEU A 112 0.36 -1.12 -14.64
N LEU A 113 1.37 -1.96 -14.44
CA LEU A 113 2.70 -1.52 -14.04
C LEU A 113 3.29 -0.48 -15.00
N GLN A 114 3.09 -0.67 -16.31
CA GLN A 114 3.54 0.29 -17.33
C GLN A 114 2.58 1.49 -17.47
N LYS A 115 1.26 1.28 -17.34
CA LYS A 115 0.24 2.31 -17.55
C LYS A 115 0.17 3.32 -16.41
N GLU A 116 0.35 2.88 -15.18
CA GLU A 116 0.30 3.73 -13.98
C GLU A 116 1.70 4.18 -13.53
N VAL A 117 2.73 3.87 -14.31
CA VAL A 117 4.14 4.14 -13.96
C VAL A 117 4.37 3.69 -12.52
N GLY A 118 4.40 2.36 -12.32
CA GLY A 118 4.48 1.77 -10.99
C GLY A 118 5.66 2.31 -10.19
N LYS A 119 5.39 2.80 -9.00
CA LYS A 119 6.39 3.32 -8.08
C LYS A 119 7.11 2.14 -7.39
N THR A 120 8.37 1.94 -7.73
CA THR A 120 9.15 0.78 -7.27
C THR A 120 10.06 1.07 -6.08
N ASP A 121 10.25 2.33 -5.70
CA ASP A 121 11.07 2.79 -4.57
C ASP A 121 10.31 2.82 -3.23
N LEU A 122 9.34 1.91 -3.07
CA LEU A 122 8.52 1.77 -1.87
C LEU A 122 9.21 0.90 -0.81
N THR A 123 8.79 1.04 0.44
CA THR A 123 9.28 0.17 1.53
C THR A 123 8.95 -1.30 1.24
N SER A 124 7.77 -1.55 0.69
CA SER A 124 7.34 -2.87 0.20
C SER A 124 6.55 -2.73 -1.09
N PHE A 125 6.82 -3.59 -2.07
CA PHE A 125 6.19 -3.55 -3.38
C PHE A 125 5.80 -4.95 -3.84
N ILE A 126 4.53 -5.13 -4.22
CA ILE A 126 3.99 -6.41 -4.70
C ILE A 126 3.39 -6.23 -6.08
N VAL A 127 3.77 -7.10 -7.01
CA VAL A 127 3.14 -7.23 -8.32
C VAL A 127 2.18 -8.41 -8.28
N THR A 128 0.93 -8.21 -8.72
CA THR A 128 -0.12 -9.23 -8.78
C THR A 128 -0.45 -9.58 -10.23
N GLU A 129 -1.03 -10.74 -10.45
CA GLU A 129 -1.46 -11.16 -11.80
C GLU A 129 -2.72 -10.40 -12.25
N ASN A 130 -3.63 -10.09 -11.33
CA ASN A 130 -4.94 -9.51 -11.65
C ASN A 130 -5.41 -8.49 -10.61
N MET A 131 -6.49 -7.77 -10.94
CA MET A 131 -7.09 -6.75 -10.08
C MET A 131 -7.72 -7.30 -8.81
N HIS A 132 -8.26 -8.52 -8.84
CA HIS A 132 -8.89 -9.13 -7.67
C HIS A 132 -7.86 -9.43 -6.56
N ASP A 133 -6.73 -10.02 -6.93
CA ASP A 133 -5.62 -10.27 -6.00
C ASP A 133 -5.04 -8.97 -5.45
N ARG A 134 -4.91 -7.91 -6.29
CA ARG A 134 -4.50 -6.58 -5.83
C ARG A 134 -5.39 -6.10 -4.70
N LYS A 135 -6.71 -6.03 -4.94
CA LYS A 135 -7.69 -5.52 -3.96
C LYS A 135 -7.67 -6.36 -2.68
N LYS A 136 -7.63 -7.69 -2.81
CA LYS A 136 -7.56 -8.61 -1.67
C LYS A 136 -6.28 -8.41 -0.83
N ILE A 137 -5.12 -8.27 -1.47
CA ILE A 137 -3.85 -8.04 -0.77
C ILE A 137 -3.85 -6.69 -0.07
N MET A 138 -4.29 -5.61 -0.74
CA MET A 138 -4.39 -4.29 -0.14
C MET A 138 -5.30 -4.32 1.09
N PHE A 139 -6.48 -4.90 0.96
CA PHE A 139 -7.44 -5.03 2.03
C PHE A 139 -6.90 -5.85 3.20
N THR A 140 -6.31 -7.03 2.95
CA THR A 140 -5.79 -7.91 4.01
C THR A 140 -4.64 -7.27 4.80
N ASN A 141 -3.87 -6.38 4.15
CA ASN A 141 -2.73 -5.68 4.75
C ASN A 141 -3.07 -4.34 5.41
N SER A 142 -4.35 -4.03 5.56
CA SER A 142 -4.81 -2.75 6.11
C SER A 142 -5.73 -2.95 7.29
N ASP A 143 -5.67 -2.04 8.24
CA ASP A 143 -6.58 -1.96 9.39
C ASP A 143 -7.75 -1.02 9.12
N VAL A 144 -7.52 0.02 8.33
CA VAL A 144 -8.49 1.06 7.99
C VAL A 144 -8.43 1.35 6.49
N ILE A 145 -9.58 1.66 5.91
CA ILE A 145 -9.72 2.08 4.51
C ILE A 145 -10.14 3.55 4.45
N VAL A 146 -9.44 4.30 3.61
CA VAL A 146 -9.73 5.70 3.32
C VAL A 146 -9.89 5.87 1.82
N THR A 147 -10.89 6.61 1.39
CA THR A 147 -11.08 6.94 -0.02
C THR A 147 -10.98 8.46 -0.19
N LEU A 148 -10.00 8.89 -0.97
CA LEU A 148 -9.85 10.27 -1.43
C LEU A 148 -10.49 10.41 -2.82
N PRO A 149 -10.62 11.63 -3.34
CA PRO A 149 -11.16 11.85 -4.69
C PRO A 149 -10.49 10.97 -5.74
N GLY A 150 -11.31 10.36 -6.61
CA GLY A 150 -10.83 9.43 -7.63
C GLY A 150 -11.82 9.24 -8.75
N GLY A 151 -11.55 8.29 -9.61
CA GLY A 151 -12.42 7.89 -10.72
C GLY A 151 -13.20 6.62 -10.42
N ALA A 152 -13.70 5.98 -11.49
CA ALA A 152 -14.47 4.73 -11.41
C ALA A 152 -13.71 3.61 -10.67
N GLY A 153 -12.39 3.50 -10.86
CA GLY A 153 -11.58 2.50 -10.15
C GLY A 153 -11.60 2.68 -8.63
N SER A 154 -11.46 3.93 -8.14
CA SER A 154 -11.52 4.22 -6.71
C SER A 154 -12.90 3.95 -6.10
N LEU A 155 -13.97 4.16 -6.89
CA LEU A 155 -15.34 3.83 -6.48
C LEU A 155 -15.58 2.32 -6.48
N ASP A 156 -15.09 1.59 -7.49
CA ASP A 156 -15.14 0.13 -7.55
C ASP A 156 -14.46 -0.51 -6.33
N GLU A 157 -13.25 -0.06 -6.00
CA GLU A 157 -12.52 -0.48 -4.82
C GLU A 157 -13.29 -0.20 -3.52
N PHE A 158 -13.88 1.00 -3.41
CA PHE A 158 -14.67 1.39 -2.24
C PHE A 158 -15.95 0.54 -2.08
N PHE A 159 -16.73 0.37 -3.14
CA PHE A 159 -17.99 -0.39 -3.06
C PHE A 159 -17.75 -1.89 -2.86
N GLU A 160 -16.69 -2.45 -3.43
CA GLU A 160 -16.34 -3.85 -3.17
C GLU A 160 -16.03 -4.09 -1.69
N ILE A 161 -15.24 -3.22 -1.08
CA ILE A 161 -14.92 -3.33 0.36
C ILE A 161 -16.17 -3.10 1.23
N LEU A 162 -16.99 -2.13 0.88
CA LEU A 162 -18.25 -1.89 1.58
C LEU A 162 -19.13 -3.14 1.55
N THR A 163 -19.22 -3.81 0.40
CA THR A 163 -19.94 -5.07 0.22
C THR A 163 -19.36 -6.18 1.08
N TRP A 164 -18.04 -6.34 1.10
CA TRP A 164 -17.38 -7.34 1.95
C TRP A 164 -17.65 -7.11 3.43
N THR A 165 -17.72 -5.86 3.85
CA THR A 165 -18.06 -5.49 5.23
C THR A 165 -19.50 -5.85 5.55
N GLN A 166 -20.47 -5.52 4.67
CA GLN A 166 -21.88 -5.86 4.85
C GLN A 166 -22.12 -7.38 4.91
N LEU A 167 -21.39 -8.16 4.12
CA LEU A 167 -21.50 -9.62 4.10
C LEU A 167 -20.76 -10.30 5.26
N GLY A 168 -20.14 -9.55 6.15
CA GLY A 168 -19.38 -10.10 7.27
C GLY A 168 -18.15 -10.92 6.85
N ILE A 169 -17.68 -10.74 5.60
CA ILE A 169 -16.49 -11.42 5.07
C ILE A 169 -15.23 -10.95 5.80
N ASN A 170 -15.32 -9.79 6.42
CA ASN A 170 -14.27 -9.26 7.27
C ASN A 170 -14.86 -8.74 8.60
N LYS A 171 -14.01 -8.69 9.63
CA LYS A 171 -14.33 -8.18 10.96
C LYS A 171 -13.66 -6.84 11.27
N LYS A 172 -13.39 -6.05 10.20
CA LYS A 172 -12.71 -4.74 10.33
C LYS A 172 -13.72 -3.62 10.43
#